data_cee4635d0f0b1b358a0524a1fc0a502f
#
_entry.id   cee4635d0f0b1b358a0524a1fc0a502f
#
_cell.length_a   1.000
_cell.length_b   1.000
_cell.length_c   1.000
_cell.angle_alpha   90.00
_cell.angle_beta   90.00
_cell.angle_gamma   90.00
#
_symmetry.space_group_name_H-M   'P 1'
#
loop_
_entity.id
_entity.type
_entity.pdbx_description
1 polymer ?
#
loop_
_entity_poly.entity_id
_entity_poly.type
_entity_poly.pdbx_seq_one_letter_code
_entity_poly.pdbx_strand_id
1 'polypeptide(L)'
;MIVRTKQPVKLERRYARAIKKIVRAMNRRVVREIRPHLAAALREMKNDSAIDDIDAAFDRINAGFDAVFYETARTAVFAVLDKLDDRFSFRQTPLVYSDHINAFVRSALIVNARGVSDLAEAHSRRIRNAVYNGIIAGLTTKEIGKQLQKATTITLRGAELLARNQISTVNGKISLMAMGEAGVKRYIWRTARDERVRGDPSGIWPNGRPSHYKREGKQYDIKKGAGPRDRHPGLGPLCRCYQEYIL
;
A
#
# COMPACT_ATOMS: atom_id res chain seq x y z
N MET A 1 -24.06 8.26 21.62
CA MET A 1 -23.91 7.55 20.30
C MET A 1 -22.51 6.96 20.19
N ILE A 2 -22.35 5.77 19.64
CA ILE A 2 -21.02 5.14 19.46
C ILE A 2 -20.66 5.13 17.97
N VAL A 3 -19.51 5.71 17.63
CA VAL A 3 -18.97 5.68 16.26
C VAL A 3 -17.72 4.80 16.21
N ARG A 4 -17.75 3.77 15.36
CA ARG A 4 -16.65 2.81 15.16
C ARG A 4 -16.03 2.98 13.80
N THR A 5 -14.73 3.24 13.75
CA THR A 5 -13.98 3.48 12.51
C THR A 5 -13.22 2.23 12.02
N LYS A 6 -13.86 1.06 12.13
CA LYS A 6 -13.27 -0.21 11.68
C LYS A 6 -12.58 -0.07 10.32
N GLN A 7 -11.44 -0.75 10.18
CA GLN A 7 -10.66 -0.72 8.95
C GLN A 7 -11.51 -1.18 7.74
N PRO A 8 -11.45 -0.45 6.62
CA PRO A 8 -12.26 -0.75 5.45
C PRO A 8 -11.62 -1.85 4.58
N VAL A 9 -11.62 -3.09 5.07
CA VAL A 9 -10.96 -4.26 4.44
C VAL A 9 -11.40 -4.47 2.97
N LYS A 10 -12.65 -4.15 2.64
CA LYS A 10 -13.12 -4.23 1.23
C LYS A 10 -12.39 -3.22 0.33
N LEU A 11 -12.11 -2.01 0.84
CA LEU A 11 -11.36 -0.98 0.12
C LEU A 11 -9.87 -1.37 0.01
N GLU A 12 -9.27 -1.91 1.08
CA GLU A 12 -7.90 -2.45 1.04
C GLU A 12 -7.77 -3.48 -0.08
N ARG A 13 -8.68 -4.47 -0.15
CA ARG A 13 -8.69 -5.51 -1.18
C ARG A 13 -8.92 -4.95 -2.58
N ARG A 14 -9.79 -3.94 -2.72
CA ARG A 14 -10.05 -3.28 -4.02
C ARG A 14 -8.79 -2.55 -4.49
N TYR A 15 -8.16 -1.80 -3.61
CA TYR A 15 -6.92 -1.07 -3.91
C TYR A 15 -5.76 -2.02 -4.23
N ALA A 16 -5.58 -3.09 -3.43
CA ALA A 16 -4.59 -4.12 -3.72
C ALA A 16 -4.80 -4.75 -5.11
N ARG A 17 -6.05 -5.02 -5.51
CA ARG A 17 -6.36 -5.52 -6.86
C ARG A 17 -5.99 -4.54 -7.96
N ALA A 18 -6.23 -3.24 -7.75
CA ALA A 18 -5.84 -2.21 -8.71
C ALA A 18 -4.32 -2.15 -8.89
N ILE A 19 -3.55 -2.11 -7.80
CA ILE A 19 -2.07 -2.14 -7.85
C ILE A 19 -1.58 -3.44 -8.52
N LYS A 20 -2.13 -4.60 -8.17
CA LYS A 20 -1.79 -5.88 -8.81
C LYS A 20 -2.08 -5.90 -10.31
N LYS A 21 -3.15 -5.21 -10.76
CA LYS A 21 -3.47 -5.07 -12.19
C LYS A 21 -2.37 -4.30 -12.92
N ILE A 22 -1.85 -3.23 -12.31
CA ILE A 22 -0.72 -2.47 -12.85
C ILE A 22 0.52 -3.36 -12.96
N VAL A 23 0.92 -4.03 -11.87
CA VAL A 23 2.09 -4.94 -11.87
C VAL A 23 1.99 -6.00 -12.96
N ARG A 24 0.81 -6.60 -13.13
CA ARG A 24 0.57 -7.60 -14.20
C ARG A 24 0.63 -6.98 -15.60
N ALA A 25 0.15 -5.74 -15.76
CA ALA A 25 0.24 -5.03 -17.03
C ALA A 25 1.69 -4.72 -17.39
N MET A 26 2.48 -4.21 -16.43
CA MET A 26 3.92 -4.02 -16.59
C MET A 26 4.62 -5.34 -16.99
N ASN A 27 4.34 -6.41 -16.25
CA ASN A 27 4.97 -7.72 -16.57
C ASN A 27 4.61 -8.23 -17.97
N ARG A 28 3.35 -8.10 -18.40
CA ARG A 28 2.96 -8.47 -19.77
C ARG A 28 3.70 -7.63 -20.83
N ARG A 29 3.87 -6.35 -20.55
CA ARG A 29 4.59 -5.45 -21.45
C ARG A 29 6.08 -5.80 -21.52
N VAL A 30 6.71 -6.08 -20.35
CA VAL A 30 8.09 -6.60 -20.28
C VAL A 30 8.26 -7.85 -21.11
N VAL A 31 7.41 -8.87 -20.90
CA VAL A 31 7.53 -10.13 -21.67
C VAL A 31 7.38 -9.88 -23.17
N ARG A 32 6.45 -9.04 -23.61
CA ARG A 32 6.21 -8.75 -25.02
C ARG A 32 7.36 -7.99 -25.66
N GLU A 33 7.89 -6.96 -24.99
CA GLU A 33 8.89 -6.05 -25.54
C GLU A 33 10.33 -6.60 -25.40
N ILE A 34 10.62 -7.37 -24.34
CA ILE A 34 11.97 -7.89 -24.08
C ILE A 34 12.21 -9.26 -24.70
N ARG A 35 11.19 -10.09 -24.85
CA ARG A 35 11.36 -11.46 -25.37
C ARG A 35 12.10 -11.58 -26.73
N PRO A 36 11.86 -10.71 -27.73
CA PRO A 36 12.61 -10.74 -28.99
C PRO A 36 14.10 -10.50 -28.80
N HIS A 37 14.47 -9.47 -28.03
CA HIS A 37 15.85 -9.09 -27.73
C HIS A 37 16.56 -10.12 -26.83
N LEU A 38 15.83 -10.74 -25.88
CA LEU A 38 16.37 -11.78 -25.03
C LEU A 38 16.88 -12.99 -25.83
N ALA A 39 16.14 -13.39 -26.87
CA ALA A 39 16.55 -14.48 -27.72
C ALA A 39 17.85 -14.17 -28.52
N ALA A 40 18.01 -12.91 -28.94
CA ALA A 40 19.22 -12.42 -29.58
C ALA A 40 20.41 -12.38 -28.60
N ALA A 41 20.23 -11.77 -27.44
CA ALA A 41 21.27 -11.68 -26.40
C ALA A 41 21.77 -13.05 -25.92
N LEU A 42 20.90 -14.05 -25.83
CA LEU A 42 21.29 -15.42 -25.46
C LEU A 42 22.04 -16.18 -26.55
N ARG A 43 21.84 -15.87 -27.85
CA ARG A 43 22.55 -16.50 -28.95
C ARG A 43 23.97 -15.96 -29.12
N GLU A 44 24.13 -14.67 -28.91
CA GLU A 44 25.32 -13.94 -29.25
C GLU A 44 26.13 -13.46 -28.04
N MET A 45 26.03 -14.06 -26.89
CA MET A 45 26.66 -13.81 -25.57
C MET A 45 27.50 -12.50 -25.36
N LYS A 46 27.62 -11.63 -26.39
CA LYS A 46 28.37 -10.37 -26.45
C LYS A 46 27.73 -9.30 -27.34
N ASN A 47 26.42 -9.41 -27.64
CA ASN A 47 25.78 -8.40 -28.47
C ASN A 47 25.32 -7.24 -27.56
N ASP A 48 26.17 -6.22 -27.41
CA ASP A 48 25.89 -5.01 -26.63
C ASP A 48 24.59 -4.33 -27.11
N SER A 49 24.30 -4.34 -28.41
CA SER A 49 23.08 -3.78 -29.00
C SER A 49 21.80 -4.46 -28.48
N ALA A 50 21.77 -5.78 -28.30
CA ALA A 50 20.60 -6.47 -27.76
C ALA A 50 20.38 -6.17 -26.27
N ILE A 51 21.44 -5.87 -25.54
CA ILE A 51 21.38 -5.43 -24.13
C ILE A 51 20.83 -4.00 -24.05
N ASP A 52 21.31 -3.10 -24.89
CA ASP A 52 20.83 -1.72 -25.00
C ASP A 52 19.33 -1.66 -25.37
N ASP A 53 18.88 -2.51 -26.30
CA ASP A 53 17.47 -2.66 -26.65
C ASP A 53 16.60 -3.12 -25.48
N ILE A 54 17.12 -4.04 -24.65
CA ILE A 54 16.46 -4.49 -23.41
C ILE A 54 16.33 -3.33 -22.42
N ASP A 55 17.40 -2.54 -22.22
CA ASP A 55 17.36 -1.38 -21.33
C ASP A 55 16.39 -0.28 -21.81
N ALA A 56 16.46 0.07 -23.08
CA ALA A 56 15.53 1.01 -23.68
C ALA A 56 14.06 0.56 -23.56
N ALA A 57 13.79 -0.74 -23.67
CA ALA A 57 12.46 -1.29 -23.46
C ALA A 57 12.00 -1.15 -22.00
N PHE A 58 12.87 -1.39 -21.02
CA PHE A 58 12.54 -1.18 -19.60
C PHE A 58 12.21 0.28 -19.31
N ASP A 59 12.97 1.22 -19.84
CA ASP A 59 12.76 2.64 -19.60
C ASP A 59 11.42 3.13 -20.20
N ARG A 60 11.09 2.72 -21.44
CA ARG A 60 9.79 2.99 -22.05
C ARG A 60 8.61 2.40 -21.26
N ILE A 61 8.80 1.20 -20.69
CA ILE A 61 7.77 0.56 -19.87
C ILE A 61 7.51 1.36 -18.59
N ASN A 62 8.56 1.82 -17.91
CA ASN A 62 8.43 2.56 -16.67
C ASN A 62 7.73 3.92 -16.88
N ALA A 63 8.16 4.69 -17.87
CA ALA A 63 7.59 6.01 -18.17
C ALA A 63 6.07 5.99 -18.46
N GLY A 64 5.53 4.86 -18.92
CA GLY A 64 4.12 4.75 -19.31
C GLY A 64 3.13 4.54 -18.15
N PHE A 65 3.56 4.52 -16.89
CA PHE A 65 2.68 4.15 -15.76
C PHE A 65 2.44 5.24 -14.71
N ASP A 66 3.11 6.39 -14.76
CA ASP A 66 3.06 7.42 -13.70
C ASP A 66 1.64 7.98 -13.47
N ALA A 67 0.93 8.35 -14.54
CA ALA A 67 -0.45 8.83 -14.44
C ALA A 67 -1.39 7.77 -13.84
N VAL A 68 -1.16 6.49 -14.17
CA VAL A 68 -1.95 5.36 -13.64
C VAL A 68 -1.71 5.18 -12.15
N PHE A 69 -0.50 5.43 -11.66
CA PHE A 69 -0.17 5.35 -10.21
C PHE A 69 -0.95 6.40 -9.44
N TYR A 70 -0.94 7.65 -9.92
CA TYR A 70 -1.67 8.75 -9.29
C TYR A 70 -3.17 8.50 -9.24
N GLU A 71 -3.80 8.14 -10.36
CA GLU A 71 -5.25 7.88 -10.43
C GLU A 71 -5.66 6.67 -9.58
N THR A 72 -4.82 5.66 -9.49
CA THR A 72 -5.06 4.49 -8.62
C THR A 72 -5.05 4.89 -7.14
N ALA A 73 -4.09 5.73 -6.72
CA ALA A 73 -4.02 6.25 -5.36
C ALA A 73 -5.19 7.20 -5.06
N ARG A 74 -5.53 8.09 -6.00
CA ARG A 74 -6.65 9.02 -5.90
C ARG A 74 -7.97 8.29 -5.67
N THR A 75 -8.30 7.34 -6.52
CA THR A 75 -9.52 6.53 -6.38
C THR A 75 -9.62 5.85 -5.02
N ALA A 76 -8.49 5.35 -4.49
CA ALA A 76 -8.46 4.68 -3.19
C ALA A 76 -8.70 5.65 -2.03
N VAL A 77 -8.07 6.83 -2.05
CA VAL A 77 -8.20 7.85 -0.99
C VAL A 77 -9.63 8.40 -0.95
N PHE A 78 -10.21 8.75 -2.11
CA PHE A 78 -11.58 9.26 -2.17
C PHE A 78 -12.61 8.21 -1.74
N ALA A 79 -12.41 6.93 -2.06
CA ALA A 79 -13.27 5.85 -1.56
C ALA A 79 -13.22 5.69 -0.03
N VAL A 80 -12.12 6.08 0.62
CA VAL A 80 -12.07 6.15 2.10
C VAL A 80 -12.84 7.34 2.61
N LEU A 81 -12.71 8.50 1.97
CA LEU A 81 -13.46 9.72 2.33
C LEU A 81 -14.96 9.50 2.27
N ASP A 82 -15.47 9.00 1.14
CA ASP A 82 -16.90 8.71 0.95
C ASP A 82 -17.42 7.80 2.07
N LYS A 83 -16.67 6.72 2.37
CA LYS A 83 -17.07 5.78 3.40
C LYS A 83 -17.06 6.37 4.82
N LEU A 84 -16.18 7.31 5.09
CA LEU A 84 -16.11 7.99 6.38
C LEU A 84 -17.17 9.09 6.48
N ASP A 85 -17.47 9.77 5.38
CA ASP A 85 -18.53 10.78 5.33
C ASP A 85 -19.89 10.15 5.65
N ASP A 86 -20.19 8.99 5.07
CA ASP A 86 -21.37 8.19 5.41
C ASP A 86 -21.44 7.86 6.91
N ARG A 87 -20.30 7.51 7.53
CA ARG A 87 -20.25 7.17 8.96
C ARG A 87 -20.35 8.37 9.88
N PHE A 88 -19.96 9.53 9.38
CA PHE A 88 -19.95 10.80 10.13
C PHE A 88 -21.05 11.75 9.67
N SER A 89 -22.14 11.21 9.13
CA SER A 89 -23.30 11.96 8.63
C SER A 89 -23.97 12.87 9.66
N PHE A 90 -23.65 12.71 10.95
CA PHE A 90 -24.09 13.64 12.01
C PHE A 90 -23.38 15.01 11.96
N ARG A 91 -22.31 15.14 11.18
CA ARG A 91 -21.60 16.40 10.98
C ARG A 91 -22.42 17.34 10.09
N GLN A 92 -22.38 18.63 10.39
CA GLN A 92 -23.02 19.64 9.56
C GLN A 92 -22.27 19.88 8.25
N THR A 93 -20.94 19.65 8.25
CA THR A 93 -20.08 19.86 7.10
C THR A 93 -19.48 18.52 6.64
N PRO A 94 -19.60 18.15 5.35
CA PRO A 94 -18.95 16.98 4.78
C PRO A 94 -17.43 16.99 5.00
N LEU A 95 -16.82 15.81 5.17
CA LEU A 95 -15.38 15.66 5.44
C LEU A 95 -14.49 16.33 4.39
N VAL A 96 -14.93 16.31 3.14
CA VAL A 96 -14.13 16.86 2.02
C VAL A 96 -14.03 18.41 2.06
N TYR A 97 -14.87 19.09 2.82
CA TYR A 97 -14.85 20.56 2.92
C TYR A 97 -14.07 21.09 4.12
N SER A 98 -13.58 20.21 5.00
CA SER A 98 -12.70 20.62 6.09
C SER A 98 -11.30 20.94 5.57
N ASP A 99 -10.78 22.14 5.82
CA ASP A 99 -9.46 22.55 5.34
C ASP A 99 -8.34 21.64 5.81
N HIS A 100 -8.38 21.20 7.07
CA HIS A 100 -7.39 20.27 7.61
C HIS A 100 -7.45 18.91 6.94
N ILE A 101 -8.66 18.37 6.70
CA ILE A 101 -8.84 17.09 6.02
C ILE A 101 -8.41 17.21 4.56
N ASN A 102 -8.77 18.32 3.88
CA ASN A 102 -8.34 18.57 2.50
C ASN A 102 -6.81 18.67 2.37
N ALA A 103 -6.15 19.37 3.29
CA ALA A 103 -4.69 19.45 3.32
C ALA A 103 -4.06 18.06 3.51
N PHE A 104 -4.59 17.26 4.42
CA PHE A 104 -4.13 15.88 4.62
C PHE A 104 -4.39 15.01 3.38
N VAL A 105 -5.57 15.11 2.76
CA VAL A 105 -5.92 14.34 1.53
C VAL A 105 -4.94 14.63 0.42
N ARG A 106 -4.60 15.91 0.16
CA ARG A 106 -3.58 16.26 -0.84
C ARG A 106 -2.24 15.60 -0.55
N SER A 107 -1.78 15.64 0.70
CA SER A 107 -0.54 14.97 1.11
C SER A 107 -0.63 13.45 0.97
N ALA A 108 -1.74 12.86 1.37
CA ALA A 108 -1.96 11.41 1.28
C ALA A 108 -1.99 10.92 -0.18
N LEU A 109 -2.54 11.71 -1.10
CA LEU A 109 -2.52 11.39 -2.53
C LEU A 109 -1.08 11.28 -3.06
N ILE A 110 -0.24 12.27 -2.74
CA ILE A 110 1.16 12.28 -3.17
C ILE A 110 1.92 11.08 -2.57
N VAL A 111 1.80 10.86 -1.27
CA VAL A 111 2.49 9.76 -0.57
C VAL A 111 2.02 8.39 -1.07
N ASN A 112 0.71 8.23 -1.29
CA ASN A 112 0.18 6.96 -1.77
C ASN A 112 0.57 6.69 -3.23
N ALA A 113 0.54 7.70 -4.11
CA ALA A 113 0.99 7.58 -5.49
C ALA A 113 2.47 7.20 -5.54
N ARG A 114 3.31 7.89 -4.77
CA ARG A 114 4.74 7.56 -4.66
C ARG A 114 4.97 6.13 -4.19
N GLY A 115 4.23 5.66 -3.18
CA GLY A 115 4.36 4.27 -2.72
C GLY A 115 4.01 3.24 -3.80
N VAL A 116 3.06 3.53 -4.70
CA VAL A 116 2.75 2.67 -5.85
C VAL A 116 3.87 2.73 -6.88
N SER A 117 4.43 3.93 -7.16
CA SER A 117 5.59 4.12 -8.04
C SER A 117 6.81 3.37 -7.52
N ASP A 118 7.18 3.54 -6.25
CA ASP A 118 8.32 2.84 -5.63
C ASP A 118 8.20 1.31 -5.74
N LEU A 119 6.97 0.78 -5.56
CA LEU A 119 6.70 -0.65 -5.73
C LEU A 119 6.91 -1.11 -7.18
N ALA A 120 6.48 -0.29 -8.15
CA ALA A 120 6.62 -0.56 -9.57
C ALA A 120 8.08 -0.50 -10.02
N GLU A 121 8.84 0.50 -9.57
CA GLU A 121 10.28 0.61 -9.81
C GLU A 121 11.06 -0.57 -9.21
N ALA A 122 10.72 -0.94 -7.97
CA ALA A 122 11.32 -2.12 -7.34
C ALA A 122 10.98 -3.41 -8.12
N HIS A 123 9.79 -3.49 -8.73
CA HIS A 123 9.40 -4.58 -9.60
C HIS A 123 10.26 -4.59 -10.88
N SER A 124 10.38 -3.46 -11.54
CA SER A 124 11.21 -3.30 -12.74
C SER A 124 12.66 -3.71 -12.49
N ARG A 125 13.27 -3.22 -11.40
CA ARG A 125 14.63 -3.63 -11.00
C ARG A 125 14.75 -5.15 -10.79
N ARG A 126 13.80 -5.79 -10.12
CA ARG A 126 13.83 -7.25 -9.91
C ARG A 126 13.74 -8.03 -11.21
N ILE A 127 12.91 -7.58 -12.13
CA ILE A 127 12.77 -8.21 -13.45
C ILE A 127 14.03 -7.99 -14.27
N ARG A 128 14.56 -6.77 -14.33
CA ARG A 128 15.80 -6.43 -15.02
C ARG A 128 16.95 -7.31 -14.51
N ASN A 129 17.14 -7.39 -13.18
CA ASN A 129 18.17 -8.25 -12.59
C ASN A 129 17.97 -9.74 -12.92
N ALA A 130 16.73 -10.23 -12.93
CA ALA A 130 16.47 -11.63 -13.30
C ALA A 130 16.81 -11.92 -14.76
N VAL A 131 16.59 -10.97 -15.67
CA VAL A 131 16.98 -11.08 -17.08
C VAL A 131 18.50 -11.10 -17.20
N TYR A 132 19.21 -10.10 -16.67
CA TYR A 132 20.67 -10.00 -16.80
C TYR A 132 21.41 -11.14 -16.12
N ASN A 133 21.05 -11.47 -14.89
CA ASN A 133 21.68 -12.60 -14.21
C ASN A 133 21.41 -13.90 -14.94
N GLY A 134 20.25 -14.04 -15.57
CA GLY A 134 19.95 -15.20 -16.41
C GLY A 134 20.81 -15.27 -17.67
N ILE A 135 21.05 -14.14 -18.35
CA ILE A 135 21.93 -14.05 -19.52
C ILE A 135 23.39 -14.39 -19.12
N ILE A 136 23.89 -13.74 -18.06
CA ILE A 136 25.26 -13.95 -17.55
C ILE A 136 25.48 -15.42 -17.15
N ALA A 137 24.48 -16.04 -16.52
CA ALA A 137 24.53 -17.44 -16.08
C ALA A 137 24.28 -18.46 -17.22
N GLY A 138 24.04 -18.01 -18.45
CA GLY A 138 23.73 -18.87 -19.58
C GLY A 138 22.41 -19.64 -19.44
N LEU A 139 21.43 -19.12 -18.69
CA LEU A 139 20.15 -19.79 -18.49
C LEU A 139 19.30 -19.78 -19.76
N THR A 140 18.49 -20.82 -19.93
CA THR A 140 17.51 -20.87 -21.01
C THR A 140 16.39 -19.83 -20.79
N THR A 141 15.71 -19.41 -21.87
CA THR A 141 14.54 -18.54 -21.84
C THR A 141 13.45 -19.05 -20.87
N LYS A 142 13.29 -20.39 -20.74
CA LYS A 142 12.34 -21.02 -19.82
C LYS A 142 12.74 -20.80 -18.36
N GLU A 143 14.00 -20.90 -18.03
CA GLU A 143 14.53 -20.69 -16.67
C GLU A 143 14.45 -19.22 -16.28
N ILE A 144 14.82 -18.30 -17.17
CA ILE A 144 14.60 -16.86 -16.97
C ILE A 144 13.12 -16.57 -16.73
N GLY A 145 12.22 -17.18 -17.50
CA GLY A 145 10.78 -17.08 -17.30
C GLY A 145 10.31 -17.47 -15.90
N LYS A 146 10.87 -18.53 -15.31
CA LYS A 146 10.58 -18.92 -13.92
C LYS A 146 11.06 -17.86 -12.91
N GLN A 147 12.23 -17.26 -13.13
CA GLN A 147 12.74 -16.19 -12.28
C GLN A 147 11.86 -14.95 -12.35
N LEU A 148 11.39 -14.56 -13.53
CA LEU A 148 10.43 -13.46 -13.72
C LEU A 148 9.11 -13.72 -12.98
N GLN A 149 8.60 -14.93 -13.00
CA GLN A 149 7.38 -15.31 -12.28
C GLN A 149 7.58 -15.17 -10.76
N LYS A 150 8.73 -15.59 -10.22
CA LYS A 150 9.09 -15.43 -8.81
C LYS A 150 9.14 -13.94 -8.41
N ALA A 151 9.81 -13.10 -9.21
CA ALA A 151 9.89 -11.66 -9.00
C ALA A 151 8.51 -11.00 -9.00
N THR A 152 7.62 -11.39 -9.92
CA THR A 152 6.24 -10.92 -9.98
C THR A 152 5.44 -11.30 -8.74
N THR A 153 5.57 -12.56 -8.27
CA THR A 153 4.87 -13.04 -7.07
C THR A 153 5.25 -12.25 -5.82
N ILE A 154 6.54 -11.94 -5.65
CA ILE A 154 7.04 -11.10 -4.55
C ILE A 154 6.37 -9.71 -4.58
N THR A 155 6.31 -9.09 -5.74
CA THR A 155 5.70 -7.75 -5.90
C THR A 155 4.18 -7.77 -5.69
N LEU A 156 3.48 -8.81 -6.12
CA LEU A 156 2.04 -8.95 -5.87
C LEU A 156 1.71 -9.07 -4.38
N ARG A 157 2.57 -9.71 -3.58
CA ARG A 157 2.47 -9.71 -2.12
C ARG A 157 2.74 -8.32 -1.53
N GLY A 158 3.77 -7.62 -2.03
CA GLY A 158 4.06 -6.24 -1.66
C GLY A 158 2.88 -5.30 -1.90
N ALA A 159 2.15 -5.45 -3.01
CA ALA A 159 0.96 -4.67 -3.32
C ALA A 159 -0.17 -4.82 -2.28
N GLU A 160 -0.33 -6.01 -1.70
CA GLU A 160 -1.31 -6.23 -0.61
C GLU A 160 -0.92 -5.49 0.67
N LEU A 161 0.36 -5.56 1.03
CA LEU A 161 0.89 -4.89 2.22
C LEU A 161 0.82 -3.37 2.07
N LEU A 162 1.19 -2.85 0.89
CA LEU A 162 1.12 -1.43 0.57
C LEU A 162 -0.32 -0.92 0.65
N ALA A 163 -1.25 -1.57 -0.02
CA ALA A 163 -2.65 -1.18 -0.03
C ALA A 163 -3.25 -1.17 1.38
N ARG A 164 -2.97 -2.20 2.18
CA ARG A 164 -3.41 -2.26 3.57
C ARG A 164 -2.88 -1.10 4.39
N ASN A 165 -1.58 -0.85 4.30
CA ASN A 165 -0.93 0.20 5.08
C ASN A 165 -1.47 1.59 4.70
N GLN A 166 -1.57 1.89 3.42
CA GLN A 166 -2.04 3.18 2.93
C GLN A 166 -3.51 3.43 3.31
N ILE A 167 -4.41 2.48 3.04
CA ILE A 167 -5.84 2.60 3.37
C ILE A 167 -6.06 2.71 4.88
N SER A 168 -5.34 1.90 5.68
CA SER A 168 -5.42 1.94 7.13
C SER A 168 -5.00 3.30 7.68
N THR A 169 -3.89 3.84 7.19
CA THR A 169 -3.37 5.15 7.62
C THR A 169 -4.32 6.29 7.25
N VAL A 170 -4.84 6.31 6.03
CA VAL A 170 -5.80 7.32 5.58
C VAL A 170 -7.08 7.25 6.42
N ASN A 171 -7.67 6.05 6.57
CA ASN A 171 -8.87 5.85 7.38
C ASN A 171 -8.67 6.28 8.84
N GLY A 172 -7.56 5.88 9.47
CA GLY A 172 -7.27 6.21 10.87
C GLY A 172 -7.03 7.70 11.08
N LYS A 173 -6.30 8.36 10.16
CA LYS A 173 -5.97 9.78 10.29
C LYS A 173 -7.17 10.68 10.05
N ILE A 174 -7.96 10.44 9.00
CA ILE A 174 -9.17 11.22 8.72
C ILE A 174 -10.20 11.06 9.86
N SER A 175 -10.34 9.82 10.37
CA SER A 175 -11.22 9.57 11.53
C SER A 175 -10.84 10.39 12.75
N LEU A 176 -9.54 10.48 13.07
CA LEU A 176 -9.06 11.32 14.18
C LEU A 176 -9.33 12.80 13.97
N MET A 177 -9.09 13.29 12.75
CA MET A 177 -9.30 14.69 12.40
C MET A 177 -10.80 15.03 12.48
N ALA A 178 -11.66 14.23 11.86
CA ALA A 178 -13.10 14.41 11.85
C ALA A 178 -13.70 14.43 13.26
N MET A 179 -13.27 13.49 14.11
CA MET A 179 -13.74 13.44 15.49
C MET A 179 -13.18 14.58 16.35
N GLY A 180 -11.93 15.00 16.12
CA GLY A 180 -11.35 16.17 16.76
C GLY A 180 -12.11 17.46 16.44
N GLU A 181 -12.49 17.66 15.16
CA GLU A 181 -13.31 18.79 14.71
C GLU A 181 -14.73 18.74 15.27
N ALA A 182 -15.29 17.53 15.48
CA ALA A 182 -16.58 17.34 16.14
C ALA A 182 -16.52 17.51 17.68
N GLY A 183 -15.36 17.94 18.23
CA GLY A 183 -15.20 18.20 19.67
C GLY A 183 -14.95 16.96 20.53
N VAL A 184 -14.81 15.79 19.94
CA VAL A 184 -14.50 14.54 20.67
C VAL A 184 -13.09 14.63 21.24
N LYS A 185 -12.96 14.40 22.55
CA LYS A 185 -11.66 14.50 23.25
C LYS A 185 -10.96 13.17 23.42
N ARG A 186 -11.69 12.05 23.42
CA ARG A 186 -11.18 10.72 23.74
C ARG A 186 -11.76 9.63 22.83
N TYR A 187 -11.02 8.54 22.68
CA TYR A 187 -11.48 7.33 22.01
C TYR A 187 -11.04 6.09 22.80
N ILE A 188 -11.73 4.97 22.58
CA ILE A 188 -11.33 3.66 23.06
C ILE A 188 -10.53 2.96 21.96
N TRP A 189 -9.37 2.43 22.30
CA TRP A 189 -8.56 1.60 21.40
C TRP A 189 -9.22 0.24 21.21
N ARG A 190 -9.49 -0.13 19.97
CA ARG A 190 -10.01 -1.45 19.61
C ARG A 190 -9.03 -2.16 18.68
N THR A 191 -8.68 -3.38 19.03
CA THR A 191 -7.86 -4.25 18.18
C THR A 191 -8.71 -4.98 17.15
N ALA A 192 -8.06 -5.56 16.12
CA ALA A 192 -8.74 -6.41 15.15
C ALA A 192 -9.20 -7.75 15.74
N ARG A 193 -8.74 -8.12 16.94
CA ARG A 193 -9.03 -9.37 17.64
C ARG A 193 -8.72 -10.61 16.82
N ASP A 194 -7.60 -10.60 16.12
CA ASP A 194 -7.07 -11.74 15.38
C ASP A 194 -5.60 -11.99 15.73
N GLU A 195 -5.07 -13.12 15.29
CA GLU A 195 -3.69 -13.58 15.52
C GLU A 195 -2.58 -12.57 15.15
N ARG A 196 -2.93 -11.53 14.39
CA ARG A 196 -1.98 -10.51 13.91
C ARG A 196 -1.96 -9.26 14.77
N VAL A 197 -2.63 -9.28 15.92
CA VAL A 197 -2.56 -8.18 16.88
C VAL A 197 -1.19 -8.17 17.52
N ARG A 198 -0.47 -7.06 17.37
CA ARG A 198 0.89 -6.92 17.89
C ARG A 198 0.91 -7.05 19.41
N GLY A 199 1.77 -7.93 19.92
CA GLY A 199 1.93 -8.20 21.36
C GLY A 199 0.81 -9.05 21.96
N ASP A 200 0.01 -9.73 21.14
CA ASP A 200 -0.91 -10.77 21.57
C ASP A 200 -0.09 -12.04 21.90
N PRO A 201 -0.16 -12.58 23.15
CA PRO A 201 0.61 -13.76 23.53
C PRO A 201 0.28 -15.01 22.70
N SER A 202 -0.95 -15.13 22.20
CA SER A 202 -1.41 -16.24 21.37
C SER A 202 -1.29 -15.98 19.86
N GLY A 203 -0.84 -14.77 19.48
CA GLY A 203 -0.75 -14.34 18.09
C GLY A 203 0.61 -14.63 17.44
N ILE A 204 0.72 -14.28 16.16
CA ILE A 204 1.95 -14.47 15.37
C ILE A 204 3.09 -13.49 15.73
N TRP A 205 2.80 -12.42 16.49
CA TRP A 205 3.80 -11.44 16.96
C TRP A 205 3.72 -11.20 18.48
N PRO A 206 3.94 -12.22 19.33
CA PRO A 206 3.74 -12.11 20.78
C PRO A 206 4.67 -11.06 21.42
N ASN A 207 5.88 -10.87 20.89
CA ASN A 207 6.87 -9.93 21.40
C ASN A 207 6.82 -8.56 20.67
N GLY A 208 5.81 -8.32 19.82
CA GLY A 208 5.71 -7.08 19.06
C GLY A 208 5.58 -5.83 19.94
N ARG A 209 6.39 -4.80 19.69
CA ARG A 209 6.41 -3.55 20.44
C ARG A 209 6.10 -2.35 19.55
N PRO A 210 5.29 -1.37 20.03
CA PRO A 210 4.49 -1.42 21.25
C PRO A 210 3.35 -2.44 21.15
N SER A 211 2.94 -3.04 22.29
CA SER A 211 1.87 -4.03 22.30
C SER A 211 0.52 -3.36 22.09
N HIS A 212 -0.14 -3.65 20.97
CA HIS A 212 -1.51 -3.22 20.71
C HIS A 212 -2.54 -4.04 21.48
N TYR A 213 -2.23 -5.31 21.77
CA TYR A 213 -3.03 -6.19 22.61
C TYR A 213 -3.30 -5.56 23.99
N LYS A 214 -2.25 -5.02 24.63
CA LYS A 214 -2.37 -4.35 25.94
C LYS A 214 -3.14 -3.03 25.90
N ARG A 215 -3.44 -2.51 24.72
CA ARG A 215 -4.21 -1.27 24.51
C ARG A 215 -5.70 -1.53 24.28
N GLU A 216 -6.10 -2.77 24.02
CA GLU A 216 -7.52 -3.14 23.84
C GLU A 216 -8.38 -2.62 24.98
N GLY A 217 -9.47 -1.95 24.66
CA GLY A 217 -10.44 -1.42 25.61
C GLY A 217 -9.99 -0.17 26.39
N LYS A 218 -8.73 0.26 26.28
CA LYS A 218 -8.23 1.44 27.00
C LYS A 218 -8.62 2.71 26.29
N GLN A 219 -8.91 3.73 27.10
CA GLN A 219 -9.28 5.07 26.64
C GLN A 219 -8.05 5.96 26.49
N TYR A 220 -7.99 6.71 25.39
CA TYR A 220 -6.89 7.62 25.08
C TYR A 220 -7.40 8.98 24.64
N ASP A 221 -6.62 10.01 24.94
CA ASP A 221 -6.86 11.37 24.47
C ASP A 221 -6.60 11.46 22.96
N ILE A 222 -7.45 12.17 22.23
CA ILE A 222 -7.38 12.27 20.77
C ILE A 222 -6.14 13.05 20.28
N LYS A 223 -5.63 13.98 21.09
CA LYS A 223 -4.44 14.78 20.76
C LYS A 223 -3.15 14.07 21.17
N LYS A 224 -3.14 13.44 22.35
CA LYS A 224 -1.94 12.78 22.93
C LYS A 224 -1.73 11.36 22.42
N GLY A 225 -2.83 10.60 22.23
CA GLY A 225 -2.77 9.18 21.84
C GLY A 225 -2.16 8.28 22.89
N ALA A 226 -1.70 7.09 22.46
CA ALA A 226 -1.23 6.02 23.35
C ALA A 226 0.30 6.01 23.59
N GLY A 227 1.01 7.06 23.16
CA GLY A 227 2.45 7.18 23.34
C GLY A 227 3.20 7.54 22.07
N PRO A 228 4.54 7.63 22.10
CA PRO A 228 5.34 8.18 20.99
C PRO A 228 5.36 7.28 19.74
N ARG A 229 5.26 5.96 19.94
CA ARG A 229 5.19 4.99 18.82
C ARG A 229 3.77 4.49 18.66
N ASP A 230 3.32 4.37 17.39
CA ASP A 230 1.95 3.94 17.05
C ASP A 230 0.92 4.69 17.92
N ARG A 231 1.00 6.03 17.87
CA ARG A 231 0.25 6.92 18.74
C ARG A 231 -1.26 6.64 18.71
N HIS A 232 -1.80 6.31 17.55
CA HIS A 232 -3.23 6.06 17.36
C HIS A 232 -3.47 4.77 16.59
N PRO A 233 -4.65 4.13 16.77
CA PRO A 233 -5.04 2.95 15.99
C PRO A 233 -5.03 3.22 14.49
N GLY A 234 -4.53 2.27 13.71
CA GLY A 234 -4.47 2.37 12.24
C GLY A 234 -3.27 3.14 11.68
N LEU A 235 -2.51 3.89 12.51
CA LEU A 235 -1.38 4.70 12.03
C LEU A 235 -0.03 3.97 12.06
N GLY A 236 0.09 2.90 12.83
CA GLY A 236 1.31 2.06 12.82
C GLY A 236 1.38 1.17 11.57
N PRO A 237 2.58 0.74 11.17
CA PRO A 237 2.76 -0.14 10.01
C PRO A 237 1.87 -1.39 10.11
N LEU A 238 1.06 -1.63 9.07
CA LEU A 238 0.14 -2.77 8.95
C LEU A 238 -0.87 -2.92 10.10
N CYS A 239 -1.08 -1.86 10.88
CA CYS A 239 -1.99 -1.86 12.01
C CYS A 239 -3.45 -1.93 11.53
N ARG A 240 -4.23 -2.85 12.10
CA ARG A 240 -5.66 -3.01 11.85
C ARG A 240 -6.55 -2.64 13.01
N CYS A 241 -5.97 -2.05 14.06
CA CYS A 241 -6.72 -1.46 15.16
C CYS A 241 -7.54 -0.26 14.69
N TYR A 242 -8.57 0.08 15.42
CA TYR A 242 -9.45 1.20 15.10
C TYR A 242 -9.87 1.97 16.35
N GLN A 243 -10.39 3.16 16.16
CA GLN A 243 -10.95 4.00 17.21
C GLN A 243 -12.43 3.69 17.40
N GLU A 244 -12.86 3.63 18.63
CA GLU A 244 -14.27 3.65 19.01
C GLU A 244 -14.51 4.94 19.81
N TYR A 245 -15.34 5.82 19.25
CA TYR A 245 -15.66 7.10 19.84
C TYR A 245 -17.01 7.04 20.55
N ILE A 246 -17.09 7.67 21.72
CA ILE A 246 -18.33 7.86 22.48
C ILE A 246 -18.67 9.34 22.37
N LEU A 247 -19.78 9.66 21.73
CA LEU A 247 -20.31 10.99 21.53
C LEU A 247 -21.29 11.38 22.63
#